data_135b8045c3df87503144bc783bcfac54
#
_entry.id   135b8045c3df87503144bc783bcfac54
#
_cell.length_a   1.000
_cell.length_b   1.000
_cell.length_c   1.000
_cell.angle_alpha   90.00
_cell.angle_beta   90.00
_cell.angle_gamma   90.00
#
_symmetry.space_group_name_H-M   'P 1'
#
loop_
_entity.id
_entity.type
_entity.pdbx_description
1 polymer ?
#
loop_
_entity_poly.entity_id
_entity_poly.type
_entity_poly.pdbx_seq_one_letter_code
_entity_poly.pdbx_strand_id
1 'polypeptide(L)'
;MDSWQALNTFWKGFGLPAYDEQTVFFEGRSPAYPHITYESASGINGNTELLSASIWDRIDPDVSDTASWSWLKQKAEEIKNTIGYGGKKMVVGGGGIWIKIPETSPFARPMPSGADDILRIKMDIEVDYIGGL
;
A
#
# COMPACT_ATOMS: atom_id res chain seq x y z
N MET A 1 19.73 -1.54 -3.33
CA MET A 1 18.25 -1.58 -3.40
C MET A 1 17.81 -0.42 -4.26
N ASP A 2 17.02 -0.68 -5.30
CA ASP A 2 16.45 0.36 -6.13
C ASP A 2 15.10 0.83 -5.57
N SER A 3 14.47 1.81 -6.25
CA SER A 3 13.19 2.37 -5.79
C SER A 3 12.07 1.33 -5.74
N TRP A 4 12.07 0.39 -6.70
CA TRP A 4 11.08 -0.68 -6.73
C TRP A 4 11.22 -1.61 -5.52
N GLN A 5 12.45 -2.01 -5.21
CA GLN A 5 12.74 -2.87 -4.05
C GLN A 5 12.45 -2.15 -2.73
N ALA A 6 12.76 -0.86 -2.65
CA ALA A 6 12.48 -0.06 -1.46
C ALA A 6 10.98 0.00 -1.17
N LEU A 7 10.17 0.22 -2.20
CA LEU A 7 8.70 0.27 -2.06
C LEU A 7 8.13 -1.10 -1.68
N ASN A 8 8.64 -2.16 -2.28
CA ASN A 8 8.27 -3.54 -1.94
C ASN A 8 8.57 -3.84 -0.46
N THR A 9 9.77 -3.47 0.00
CA THR A 9 10.17 -3.64 1.39
C THR A 9 9.26 -2.87 2.34
N PHE A 10 8.90 -1.64 1.97
CA PHE A 10 7.98 -0.83 2.77
C PHE A 10 6.64 -1.54 2.98
N TRP A 11 6.01 -1.98 1.88
CA TRP A 11 4.69 -2.60 1.99
C TRP A 11 4.71 -3.94 2.70
N LYS A 12 5.81 -4.70 2.61
CA LYS A 12 5.96 -5.97 3.33
C LYS A 12 6.17 -5.81 4.83
N GLY A 13 6.44 -4.60 5.29
CA GLY A 13 6.74 -4.33 6.69
C GLY A 13 5.55 -4.33 7.64
N PHE A 14 4.33 -4.58 7.17
CA PHE A 14 3.11 -4.48 7.98
C PHE A 14 2.52 -5.83 8.41
N GLY A 15 3.29 -6.89 8.26
CA GLY A 15 2.86 -8.22 8.71
C GLY A 15 1.86 -8.91 7.79
N LEU A 16 1.62 -8.36 6.61
CA LEU A 16 0.75 -8.94 5.58
C LEU A 16 1.55 -9.24 4.32
N PRO A 17 1.17 -10.28 3.58
CA PRO A 17 1.71 -10.45 2.24
C PRO A 17 1.41 -9.22 1.39
N ALA A 18 2.40 -8.75 0.65
CA ALA A 18 2.27 -7.59 -0.22
C ALA A 18 2.74 -7.94 -1.62
N TYR A 19 1.94 -7.57 -2.61
CA TYR A 19 2.15 -7.93 -4.01
C TYR A 19 2.05 -6.70 -4.90
N ASP A 20 2.94 -6.60 -5.87
CA ASP A 20 2.80 -5.66 -6.96
C ASP A 20 1.52 -5.98 -7.73
N GLU A 21 0.70 -4.97 -8.02
CA GLU A 21 -0.57 -5.17 -8.71
C GLU A 21 -0.41 -5.86 -10.06
N GLN A 22 0.63 -5.52 -10.80
CA GLN A 22 0.86 -6.14 -12.10
C GLN A 22 1.21 -7.62 -11.97
N THR A 23 2.02 -7.98 -10.98
CA THR A 23 2.38 -9.37 -10.74
C THR A 23 1.15 -10.22 -10.43
N VAL A 24 0.27 -9.73 -9.55
CA VAL A 24 -0.97 -10.42 -9.21
C VAL A 24 -1.85 -10.59 -10.45
N PHE A 25 -1.98 -9.54 -11.24
CA PHE A 25 -2.78 -9.56 -12.47
C PHE A 25 -2.26 -10.60 -13.46
N PHE A 26 -0.95 -10.63 -13.70
CA PHE A 26 -0.37 -11.56 -14.67
C PHE A 26 -0.38 -13.01 -14.22
N GLU A 27 -0.23 -13.27 -12.93
CA GLU A 27 -0.27 -14.63 -12.40
C GLU A 27 -1.66 -15.24 -12.40
N GLY A 28 -2.71 -14.42 -12.49
CA GLY A 28 -4.08 -14.88 -12.52
C GLY A 28 -4.53 -15.61 -11.26
N ARG A 29 -3.76 -15.49 -10.18
CA ARG A 29 -4.09 -16.13 -8.90
C ARG A 29 -4.60 -15.10 -7.91
N SER A 30 -5.63 -15.49 -7.16
CA SER A 30 -6.10 -14.69 -6.04
C SER A 30 -5.21 -14.98 -4.82
N PRO A 31 -4.50 -13.99 -4.28
CA PRO A 31 -3.73 -14.18 -3.06
C PRO A 31 -4.61 -14.55 -1.87
N ALA A 32 -4.02 -15.20 -0.88
CA ALA A 32 -4.73 -15.46 0.38
C ALA A 32 -5.05 -14.13 1.08
N TYR A 33 -6.22 -14.07 1.71
CA TYR A 33 -6.63 -12.90 2.48
C TYR A 33 -6.21 -13.03 3.95
N PRO A 34 -5.87 -11.94 4.63
CA PRO A 34 -5.73 -10.59 4.09
C PRO A 34 -4.39 -10.38 3.39
N HIS A 35 -4.33 -9.41 2.49
CA HIS A 35 -3.10 -9.06 1.79
C HIS A 35 -3.13 -7.60 1.34
N ILE A 36 -1.98 -7.11 0.90
CA ILE A 36 -1.83 -5.78 0.32
C ILE A 36 -1.45 -5.92 -1.15
N THR A 37 -2.06 -5.12 -2.02
CA THR A 37 -1.58 -4.91 -3.39
C THR A 37 -1.16 -3.45 -3.54
N TYR A 38 -0.14 -3.17 -4.33
CA TYR A 38 0.39 -1.82 -4.48
C TYR A 38 0.85 -1.56 -5.90
N GLU A 39 0.79 -0.29 -6.31
CA GLU A 39 1.37 0.16 -7.57
C GLU A 39 2.88 0.31 -7.40
N SER A 40 3.63 -0.16 -8.39
CA SER A 40 5.09 -0.04 -8.37
C SER A 40 5.54 1.36 -8.73
N ALA A 41 6.60 1.81 -8.08
CA ALA A 41 7.28 3.04 -8.44
C ALA A 41 8.01 2.84 -9.77
N SER A 42 7.74 3.70 -10.76
CA SER A 42 8.37 3.58 -12.07
C SER A 42 9.73 4.26 -12.15
N GLY A 43 9.91 5.35 -11.44
CA GLY A 43 11.11 6.16 -11.52
C GLY A 43 11.25 6.94 -12.83
N ILE A 44 10.24 6.87 -13.71
CA ILE A 44 10.33 7.44 -15.07
C ILE A 44 9.75 8.85 -15.14
N ASN A 45 8.74 9.13 -14.32
CA ASN A 45 7.91 10.34 -14.44
C ASN A 45 8.43 11.54 -13.65
N GLY A 46 9.73 11.63 -13.43
CA GLY A 46 10.34 12.74 -12.73
C GLY A 46 10.51 12.48 -11.24
N ASN A 47 10.33 13.53 -10.42
CA ASN A 47 10.75 13.51 -9.02
C ASN A 47 9.67 13.02 -8.06
N THR A 48 8.41 13.01 -8.47
CA THR A 48 7.30 12.68 -7.58
C THR A 48 6.27 11.82 -8.32
N GLU A 49 5.80 10.76 -7.68
CA GLU A 49 4.71 9.95 -8.16
C GLU A 49 3.63 9.82 -7.10
N LEU A 50 2.36 9.85 -7.53
CA LEU A 50 1.23 9.51 -6.68
C LEU A 50 0.88 8.05 -6.94
N LEU A 51 0.99 7.20 -5.92
CA LEU A 51 0.80 5.77 -6.04
C LEU A 51 -0.28 5.29 -5.09
N SER A 52 -1.00 4.26 -5.47
CA SER A 52 -2.04 3.65 -4.66
C SER A 52 -1.64 2.27 -4.18
N ALA A 53 -2.21 1.89 -3.04
CA ALA A 53 -2.17 0.53 -2.54
C ALA A 53 -3.51 0.20 -1.93
N SER A 54 -3.81 -1.09 -1.79
CA SER A 54 -5.06 -1.52 -1.17
C SER A 54 -4.79 -2.62 -0.18
N ILE A 55 -5.55 -2.59 0.94
CA ILE A 55 -5.63 -3.71 1.86
C ILE A 55 -6.92 -4.45 1.55
N TRP A 56 -6.82 -5.74 1.34
CA TRP A 56 -7.94 -6.60 1.01
C TRP A 56 -8.16 -7.62 2.12
N ASP A 57 -9.40 -7.82 2.50
CA ASP A 57 -9.77 -8.86 3.44
C ASP A 57 -11.07 -9.53 2.98
N ARG A 58 -11.29 -10.72 3.45
CA ARG A 58 -12.54 -11.45 3.20
C ARG A 58 -13.37 -11.43 4.46
N ILE A 59 -14.67 -11.23 4.31
CA ILE A 59 -15.61 -11.30 5.43
C ILE A 59 -15.64 -12.73 5.94
N ASP A 60 -15.29 -12.91 7.22
CA ASP A 60 -15.43 -14.20 7.89
C ASP A 60 -16.90 -14.34 8.29
N PRO A 61 -17.60 -15.41 7.87
CA PRO A 61 -19.00 -15.60 8.23
C PRO A 61 -19.22 -15.71 9.76
N ASP A 62 -18.18 -16.04 10.52
CA ASP A 62 -18.24 -16.15 11.97
C ASP A 62 -17.95 -14.82 12.68
N VAL A 63 -17.61 -13.74 11.93
CA VAL A 63 -17.30 -12.42 12.46
C VAL A 63 -18.19 -11.39 11.76
N SER A 64 -18.63 -10.37 12.50
CA SER A 64 -19.48 -9.33 11.91
C SER A 64 -18.70 -8.48 10.89
N ASP A 65 -19.41 -7.93 9.91
CA ASP A 65 -18.84 -7.00 8.92
C ASP A 65 -18.17 -5.81 9.61
N THR A 66 -18.77 -5.32 10.69
CA THR A 66 -18.22 -4.21 11.47
C THR A 66 -16.85 -4.54 12.04
N ALA A 67 -16.66 -5.76 12.55
CA ALA A 67 -15.37 -6.18 13.10
C ALA A 67 -14.30 -6.25 12.02
N SER A 68 -14.63 -6.76 10.83
CA SER A 68 -13.70 -6.84 9.71
C SER A 68 -13.30 -5.44 9.23
N TRP A 69 -14.25 -4.52 9.10
CA TRP A 69 -13.96 -3.13 8.75
C TRP A 69 -13.09 -2.43 9.80
N SER A 70 -13.36 -2.68 11.09
CA SER A 70 -12.55 -2.11 12.17
C SER A 70 -11.10 -2.55 12.08
N TRP A 71 -10.86 -3.83 11.78
CA TRP A 71 -9.51 -4.35 11.62
C TRP A 71 -8.78 -3.69 10.42
N LEU A 72 -9.47 -3.57 9.28
CA LEU A 72 -8.90 -2.92 8.11
C LEU A 72 -8.56 -1.45 8.37
N LYS A 73 -9.45 -0.74 9.06
CA LYS A 73 -9.21 0.67 9.42
C LYS A 73 -8.03 0.80 10.36
N GLN A 74 -7.89 -0.10 11.33
CA GLN A 74 -6.75 -0.11 12.24
C GLN A 74 -5.45 -0.36 11.49
N LYS A 75 -5.45 -1.27 10.53
CA LYS A 75 -4.27 -1.54 9.71
C LYS A 75 -3.88 -0.33 8.86
N ALA A 76 -4.85 0.33 8.24
CA ALA A 76 -4.61 1.56 7.49
C ALA A 76 -4.05 2.68 8.38
N GLU A 77 -4.56 2.80 9.60
CA GLU A 77 -4.07 3.75 10.60
C GLU A 77 -2.62 3.45 10.99
N GLU A 78 -2.29 2.19 11.19
CA GLU A 78 -0.91 1.75 11.47
C GLU A 78 0.04 2.17 10.35
N ILE A 79 -0.36 1.97 9.11
CA ILE A 79 0.43 2.35 7.94
C ILE A 79 0.61 3.88 7.88
N LYS A 80 -0.47 4.63 8.07
CA LYS A 80 -0.44 6.08 8.12
C LYS A 80 0.52 6.59 9.20
N ASN A 81 0.46 6.00 10.40
CA ASN A 81 1.32 6.40 11.52
C ASN A 81 2.78 6.02 11.28
N THR A 82 3.04 4.93 10.57
CA THR A 82 4.39 4.54 10.19
C THR A 82 5.00 5.52 9.20
N ILE A 83 4.23 6.00 8.23
CA ILE A 83 4.67 7.05 7.32
C ILE A 83 4.93 8.33 8.13
N GLY A 84 4.01 8.70 9.01
CA GLY A 84 4.13 9.84 9.90
C GLY A 84 3.97 11.18 9.20
N TYR A 85 3.97 12.24 9.99
CA TYR A 85 3.75 13.60 9.51
C TYR A 85 4.87 14.07 8.57
N GLY A 86 6.11 13.70 8.86
CA GLY A 86 7.28 14.07 8.05
C GLY A 86 7.61 13.12 6.92
N GLY A 87 6.85 12.03 6.78
CA GLY A 87 7.12 11.01 5.78
C GLY A 87 8.12 9.96 6.23
N LYS A 88 8.23 8.90 5.44
CA LYS A 88 9.14 7.79 5.70
C LYS A 88 10.16 7.69 4.59
N LYS A 89 11.44 7.80 4.93
CA LYS A 89 12.54 7.65 3.98
C LYS A 89 13.05 6.22 3.98
N MET A 90 13.23 5.67 2.78
CA MET A 90 13.86 4.37 2.55
C MET A 90 15.11 4.64 1.74
N VAL A 91 16.25 4.82 2.41
CA VAL A 91 17.50 5.23 1.77
C VAL A 91 18.47 4.07 1.77
N VAL A 92 19.04 3.75 0.62
CA VAL A 92 20.06 2.72 0.47
C VAL A 92 21.10 3.20 -0.54
N GLY A 93 22.37 3.23 -0.14
CA GLY A 93 23.54 3.37 -1.04
C GLY A 93 23.55 4.61 -1.87
N GLY A 94 23.09 5.68 -1.77
CA GLY A 94 23.14 6.90 -2.57
C GLY A 94 21.83 7.24 -3.26
N GLY A 95 20.79 6.43 -3.03
CA GLY A 95 19.46 6.71 -3.56
C GLY A 95 18.38 6.18 -2.63
N GLY A 96 17.14 6.27 -3.05
CA GLY A 96 16.02 5.78 -2.27
C GLY A 96 14.72 6.48 -2.61
N ILE A 97 13.75 6.31 -1.72
CA ILE A 97 12.45 6.95 -1.84
C ILE A 97 12.05 7.63 -0.54
N TRP A 98 11.25 8.65 -0.66
CA TRP A 98 10.63 9.34 0.47
C TRP A 98 9.12 9.22 0.31
N ILE A 99 8.50 8.45 1.18
CA ILE A 99 7.07 8.16 1.15
C ILE A 99 6.37 9.18 2.03
N LYS A 100 5.36 9.86 1.47
CA LYS A 100 4.61 10.89 2.17
C LYS A 100 3.12 10.68 2.04
N ILE A 101 2.36 11.25 2.98
CA ILE A 101 0.90 11.28 2.92
C ILE A 101 0.52 12.45 2.02
N PRO A 102 -0.33 12.23 0.97
CA PRO A 102 -0.76 13.32 0.10
C PRO A 102 -1.53 14.40 0.87
N GLU A 103 -1.31 15.66 0.50
CA GLU A 103 -2.00 16.79 1.14
C GLU A 103 -3.42 17.00 0.62
N THR A 104 -3.66 16.58 -0.64
CA THR A 104 -4.87 16.96 -1.37
C THR A 104 -5.93 15.87 -1.44
N SER A 105 -5.64 14.68 -0.92
CA SER A 105 -6.58 13.58 -0.93
C SER A 105 -6.58 12.83 0.41
N PRO A 106 -7.68 12.16 0.78
CA PRO A 106 -7.67 11.30 1.95
C PRO A 106 -6.62 10.21 1.79
N PHE A 107 -5.91 9.92 2.88
CA PHE A 107 -4.93 8.84 2.86
C PHE A 107 -5.57 7.49 2.56
N ALA A 108 -6.69 7.20 3.19
CA ALA A 108 -7.34 5.89 3.06
C ALA A 108 -8.85 6.06 2.98
N ARG A 109 -9.49 5.21 2.16
CA ARG A 109 -10.95 5.19 2.02
C ARG A 109 -11.44 3.80 1.64
N PRO A 110 -12.62 3.39 2.12
CA PRO A 110 -13.26 2.17 1.65
C PRO A 110 -13.56 2.27 0.15
N MET A 111 -13.36 1.18 -0.56
CA MET A 111 -13.61 1.10 -2.00
C MET A 111 -14.39 -0.17 -2.32
N PRO A 112 -15.20 -0.16 -3.39
CA PRO A 112 -15.80 -1.39 -3.88
C PRO A 112 -14.74 -2.41 -4.28
N SER A 113 -14.97 -3.68 -3.92
CA SER A 113 -14.05 -4.77 -4.25
C SER A 113 -14.48 -5.57 -5.46
N GLY A 114 -15.74 -5.39 -5.90
CA GLY A 114 -16.33 -6.21 -6.95
C GLY A 114 -16.96 -7.50 -6.46
N ALA A 115 -16.87 -7.81 -5.18
CA ALA A 115 -17.46 -9.00 -4.57
C ALA A 115 -18.03 -8.67 -3.19
N ASP A 116 -19.16 -9.29 -2.86
CA ASP A 116 -19.89 -8.96 -1.61
C ASP A 116 -19.15 -9.41 -0.35
N ASP A 117 -18.33 -10.45 -0.46
CA ASP A 117 -17.61 -11.02 0.68
C ASP A 117 -16.18 -10.51 0.82
N ILE A 118 -15.78 -9.53 0.01
CA ILE A 118 -14.43 -8.98 0.05
C ILE A 118 -14.49 -7.50 0.38
N LEU A 119 -13.69 -7.08 1.35
CA LEU A 119 -13.56 -5.69 1.79
C LEU A 119 -12.24 -5.12 1.28
N ARG A 120 -12.25 -3.83 0.95
CA ARG A 120 -11.07 -3.16 0.42
C ARG A 120 -10.96 -1.75 0.99
N ILE A 121 -9.77 -1.40 1.46
CA ILE A 121 -9.42 -0.01 1.75
C ILE A 121 -8.29 0.40 0.82
N LYS A 122 -8.52 1.46 0.06
CA LYS A 122 -7.51 2.04 -0.83
C LYS A 122 -6.77 3.14 -0.09
N MET A 123 -5.44 3.13 -0.23
CA MET A 123 -4.55 4.14 0.35
C MET A 123 -3.80 4.84 -0.77
N ASP A 124 -3.60 6.14 -0.64
CA ASP A 124 -2.82 6.93 -1.57
C ASP A 124 -1.56 7.44 -0.88
N ILE A 125 -0.42 7.29 -1.54
CA ILE A 125 0.86 7.81 -1.08
C ILE A 125 1.51 8.66 -2.16
N GLU A 126 2.35 9.58 -1.72
CA GLU A 126 3.20 10.35 -2.61
C GLU A 126 4.64 9.87 -2.41
N VAL A 127 5.32 9.57 -3.51
CA VAL A 127 6.68 9.05 -3.46
C VAL A 127 7.61 10.01 -4.18
N ASP A 128 8.60 10.53 -3.47
CA ASP A 128 9.68 11.31 -4.05
C ASP A 128 10.92 10.43 -4.18
N TYR A 129 11.67 10.62 -5.24
CA TYR A 129 12.92 9.89 -5.44
C TYR A 129 14.08 10.68 -4.87
N ILE A 130 14.99 10.01 -4.17
CA ILE A 130 16.14 10.61 -3.50
C ILE A 130 17.42 10.17 -4.22
N GLY A 131 18.22 11.16 -4.63
CA GLY A 131 19.53 10.91 -5.20
C GLY A 131 19.51 10.24 -6.56
N GLY A 132 20.62 9.59 -6.92
CA GLY A 132 20.80 8.96 -8.22
C GLY A 132 20.13 7.59 -8.32
N LEU A 133 18.90 7.59 -8.67
CA LEU A 133 18.16 6.35 -8.91
C LEU A 133 18.41 5.78 -10.29
#